data_4860d39ed6e21489ec22742f2bd7736c
#
_entry.id   4860d39ed6e21489ec22742f2bd7736c
#
_cell.length_a   1.000
_cell.length_b   1.000
_cell.length_c   1.000
_cell.angle_alpha   90.00
_cell.angle_beta   90.00
_cell.angle_gamma   90.00
#
_symmetry.space_group_name_H-M   'P 1'
#
loop_
_entity.id
_entity.type
_entity.pdbx_description
1 polymer ?
#
loop_
_entity_poly.entity_id
_entity_poly.type
_entity_poly.pdbx_seq_one_letter_code
_entity_poly.pdbx_strand_id
1 'polypeptide(L)'
;MQQAEEKSGGLTGNVLKWIAIVSMVIDHIGFVLIETNYDEKGTFLERLPWSKEQILFADSILREIGRLAFTIFCFLLVQGAIYTRNRKKYALRLFLFSLISEVPFDLACYKTPFSIDGQNVFFTLFIGLLAICALDYWKEHSIKAWGMVAVLAVLAQILRTDYGAGGVLLIVLFWVFRFEELRRNIVGAIWEVIGIGVQEAAAMFAFIPIHFYNGKRGKGNKYVFYVFYPVHLLILVWIRSLL
;
A
#
# COMPACT_ATOMS: atom_id res chain seq x y z
N MET A 1 -14.45 20.04 -15.92
CA MET A 1 -13.93 18.68 -15.62
C MET A 1 -12.94 18.34 -16.74
N GLN A 2 -11.63 18.51 -16.50
CA GLN A 2 -10.62 17.97 -17.42
C GLN A 2 -10.61 16.45 -17.24
N GLN A 3 -11.09 15.74 -18.26
CA GLN A 3 -10.91 14.29 -18.34
C GLN A 3 -9.43 14.02 -18.65
N ALA A 4 -8.82 13.10 -17.92
CA ALA A 4 -7.50 12.59 -18.30
C ALA A 4 -7.59 12.08 -19.74
N GLU A 5 -6.71 12.53 -20.63
CA GLU A 5 -6.64 12.05 -21.99
C GLU A 5 -6.50 10.52 -22.01
N GLU A 6 -7.44 9.83 -22.64
CA GLU A 6 -7.36 8.39 -22.84
C GLU A 6 -6.19 8.08 -23.78
N LYS A 7 -5.08 7.63 -23.22
CA LYS A 7 -3.95 7.16 -24.03
C LYS A 7 -4.38 5.89 -24.78
N SER A 8 -4.24 5.87 -26.11
CA SER A 8 -4.41 4.65 -26.91
C SER A 8 -3.21 3.71 -26.64
N GLY A 9 -3.43 2.61 -25.95
CA GLY A 9 -2.37 1.72 -25.46
C GLY A 9 -2.06 1.94 -23.99
N GLY A 10 -1.12 1.18 -23.43
CA GLY A 10 -0.68 1.29 -22.04
C GLY A 10 -1.43 0.37 -21.05
N LEU A 11 -1.13 0.52 -19.76
CA LEU A 11 -1.61 -0.35 -18.70
C LEU A 11 -2.97 0.09 -18.17
N THR A 12 -3.87 -0.86 -17.97
CA THR A 12 -5.15 -0.59 -17.30
C THR A 12 -4.99 -0.62 -15.77
N GLY A 13 -5.93 -0.01 -15.05
CA GLY A 13 -5.94 -0.08 -13.59
C GLY A 13 -6.01 -1.52 -13.04
N ASN A 14 -6.59 -2.46 -13.79
CA ASN A 14 -6.58 -3.86 -13.41
C ASN A 14 -5.20 -4.51 -13.55
N VAL A 15 -4.44 -4.16 -14.59
CA VAL A 15 -3.04 -4.63 -14.74
C VAL A 15 -2.18 -4.06 -13.63
N LEU A 16 -2.29 -2.76 -13.31
CA LEU A 16 -1.58 -2.16 -12.18
C LEU A 16 -1.88 -2.85 -10.85
N LYS A 17 -3.15 -3.23 -10.61
CA LYS A 17 -3.52 -4.02 -9.42
C LYS A 17 -2.81 -5.35 -9.35
N TRP A 18 -2.71 -6.07 -10.47
CA TRP A 18 -1.99 -7.35 -10.50
C TRP A 18 -0.49 -7.16 -10.26
N ILE A 19 0.13 -6.11 -10.81
CA ILE A 19 1.53 -5.78 -10.52
C ILE A 19 1.69 -5.55 -9.01
N ALA A 20 0.83 -4.72 -8.40
CA ALA A 20 0.88 -4.45 -6.97
C ALA A 20 0.66 -5.72 -6.11
N ILE A 21 -0.29 -6.60 -6.50
CA ILE A 21 -0.53 -7.86 -5.78
C ILE A 21 0.66 -8.78 -5.85
N VAL A 22 1.27 -8.95 -7.02
CA VAL A 22 2.45 -9.82 -7.18
C VAL A 22 3.61 -9.28 -6.36
N SER A 23 3.88 -7.96 -6.43
CA SER A 23 4.89 -7.32 -5.57
C SER A 23 4.60 -7.54 -4.09
N MET A 24 3.37 -7.35 -3.64
CA MET A 24 2.95 -7.52 -2.25
C MET A 24 3.13 -8.97 -1.76
N VAL A 25 2.81 -9.97 -2.60
CA VAL A 25 3.02 -11.39 -2.24
C VAL A 25 4.50 -11.68 -2.09
N ILE A 26 5.33 -11.18 -2.99
CA ILE A 26 6.80 -11.33 -2.92
C ILE A 26 7.33 -10.71 -1.63
N ASP A 27 6.89 -9.50 -1.29
CA ASP A 27 7.21 -8.82 -0.02
C ASP A 27 6.86 -9.67 1.19
N HIS A 28 5.60 -10.12 1.26
CA HIS A 28 5.12 -10.87 2.40
C HIS A 28 5.72 -12.28 2.52
N ILE A 29 6.19 -12.87 1.42
CA ILE A 29 7.00 -14.10 1.49
C ILE A 29 8.30 -13.82 2.24
N GLY A 30 9.04 -12.77 1.89
CA GLY A 30 10.24 -12.36 2.62
C GLY A 30 9.92 -12.07 4.08
N PHE A 31 8.98 -11.18 4.33
CA PHE A 31 8.61 -10.75 5.66
C PHE A 31 8.13 -11.92 6.56
N VAL A 32 7.09 -12.65 6.14
CA VAL A 32 6.43 -13.67 6.99
C VAL A 32 7.24 -14.94 7.12
N LEU A 33 7.94 -15.39 6.06
CA LEU A 33 8.66 -16.67 6.09
C LEU A 33 10.14 -16.51 6.47
N ILE A 34 10.77 -15.38 6.16
CA ILE A 34 12.19 -15.16 6.44
C ILE A 34 12.37 -14.24 7.63
N GLU A 35 11.98 -12.98 7.52
CA GLU A 35 12.28 -11.93 8.50
C GLU A 35 11.73 -12.27 9.89
N THR A 36 10.45 -12.68 9.99
CA THR A 36 9.83 -13.03 11.28
C THR A 36 10.38 -14.30 11.93
N ASN A 37 11.15 -15.13 11.21
CA ASN A 37 11.71 -16.39 11.70
C ASN A 37 13.25 -16.37 11.78
N TYR A 38 13.90 -15.30 11.35
CA TYR A 38 15.35 -15.24 11.19
C TYR A 38 16.11 -15.47 12.50
N ASP A 39 15.63 -14.93 13.62
CA ASP A 39 16.27 -15.06 14.92
C ASP A 39 15.73 -16.23 15.77
N GLU A 40 14.76 -16.98 15.23
CA GLU A 40 14.18 -18.11 15.95
C GLU A 40 14.95 -19.40 15.68
N LYS A 41 15.26 -20.13 16.75
CA LYS A 41 15.90 -21.44 16.66
C LYS A 41 14.92 -22.53 16.21
N GLY A 42 15.43 -23.51 15.46
CA GLY A 42 14.64 -24.66 15.02
C GLY A 42 13.75 -24.37 13.81
N THR A 43 13.91 -23.22 13.17
CA THR A 43 13.17 -22.88 11.95
C THR A 43 13.72 -23.60 10.72
N PHE A 44 12.92 -23.66 9.66
CA PHE A 44 13.34 -24.21 8.38
C PHE A 44 14.57 -23.50 7.78
N LEU A 45 14.82 -22.24 8.17
CA LEU A 45 15.97 -21.46 7.70
C LEU A 45 17.30 -22.12 8.08
N GLU A 46 17.37 -22.79 9.24
CA GLU A 46 18.57 -23.52 9.67
C GLU A 46 18.84 -24.78 8.81
N ARG A 47 17.81 -25.27 8.13
CA ARG A 47 17.91 -26.46 7.25
C ARG A 47 18.30 -26.09 5.82
N LEU A 48 18.30 -24.81 5.46
CA LEU A 48 18.72 -24.36 4.14
C LEU A 48 20.23 -24.47 3.99
N PRO A 49 20.74 -24.84 2.78
CA PRO A 49 22.17 -24.92 2.51
C PRO A 49 22.81 -23.53 2.28
N TRP A 50 22.19 -22.47 2.79
CA TRP A 50 22.59 -21.08 2.59
C TRP A 50 23.19 -20.48 3.85
N SER A 51 24.18 -19.59 3.68
CA SER A 51 24.67 -18.80 4.81
C SER A 51 23.63 -17.77 5.25
N LYS A 52 23.78 -17.27 6.47
CA LYS A 52 22.90 -16.20 6.99
C LYS A 52 22.90 -14.96 6.09
N GLU A 53 24.06 -14.60 5.54
CA GLU A 53 24.21 -13.47 4.62
C GLU A 53 23.43 -13.69 3.32
N GLN A 54 23.45 -14.92 2.79
CA GLN A 54 22.68 -15.27 1.59
C GLN A 54 21.18 -15.23 1.82
N ILE A 55 20.71 -15.66 2.99
CA ILE A 55 19.29 -15.59 3.37
C ILE A 55 18.85 -14.13 3.50
N LEU A 56 19.61 -13.28 4.21
CA LEU A 56 19.32 -11.85 4.34
C LEU A 56 19.37 -11.12 3.00
N PHE A 57 20.31 -11.49 2.12
CA PHE A 57 20.37 -10.91 0.79
C PHE A 57 19.16 -11.30 -0.06
N ALA A 58 18.71 -12.56 0.01
CA ALA A 58 17.49 -12.98 -0.66
C ALA A 58 16.26 -12.24 -0.12
N ASP A 59 16.15 -12.12 1.21
CA ASP A 59 15.07 -11.36 1.85
C ASP A 59 15.08 -9.90 1.39
N SER A 60 16.21 -9.21 1.41
CA SER A 60 16.30 -7.82 0.98
C SER A 60 15.79 -7.63 -0.46
N ILE A 61 16.10 -8.55 -1.39
CA ILE A 61 15.58 -8.47 -2.76
C ILE A 61 14.05 -8.60 -2.79
N LEU A 62 13.48 -9.55 -2.01
CA LEU A 62 12.03 -9.75 -1.95
C LEU A 62 11.34 -8.49 -1.40
N ARG A 63 11.92 -7.89 -0.35
CA ARG A 63 11.42 -6.67 0.28
C ARG A 63 11.49 -5.47 -0.68
N GLU A 64 12.59 -5.28 -1.40
CA GLU A 64 12.74 -4.20 -2.39
C GLU A 64 11.71 -4.31 -3.53
N ILE A 65 11.44 -5.52 -4.05
CA ILE A 65 10.38 -5.74 -5.04
C ILE A 65 9.02 -5.39 -4.42
N GLY A 66 8.82 -5.72 -3.16
CA GLY A 66 7.59 -5.47 -2.43
C GLY A 66 7.20 -4.00 -2.31
N ARG A 67 8.18 -3.10 -2.19
CA ARG A 67 7.98 -1.65 -2.01
C ARG A 67 7.10 -1.01 -3.10
N LEU A 68 7.07 -1.59 -4.29
CA LEU A 68 6.24 -1.08 -5.39
C LEU A 68 4.73 -1.16 -5.08
N ALA A 69 4.31 -2.12 -4.26
CA ALA A 69 2.90 -2.44 -4.05
C ALA A 69 2.12 -1.26 -3.46
N PHE A 70 2.62 -0.68 -2.36
CA PHE A 70 1.93 0.40 -1.65
C PHE A 70 1.73 1.63 -2.53
N THR A 71 2.78 2.10 -3.21
CA THR A 71 2.73 3.24 -4.11
C THR A 71 1.69 3.07 -5.21
N ILE A 72 1.64 1.87 -5.83
CA ILE A 72 0.64 1.56 -6.85
C ILE A 72 -0.77 1.55 -6.23
N PHE A 73 -0.96 1.00 -5.02
CA PHE A 73 -2.26 1.03 -4.35
C PHE A 73 -2.70 2.44 -3.97
N CYS A 74 -1.79 3.31 -3.51
CA CYS A 74 -2.08 4.74 -3.26
C CYS A 74 -2.54 5.44 -4.54
N PHE A 75 -1.85 5.22 -5.66
CA PHE A 75 -2.26 5.75 -6.95
C PHE A 75 -3.65 5.25 -7.36
N LEU A 76 -3.90 3.95 -7.26
CA LEU A 76 -5.19 3.33 -7.61
C LEU A 76 -6.32 3.76 -6.66
N LEU A 77 -6.02 4.06 -5.40
CA LEU A 77 -6.97 4.65 -4.45
C LEU A 77 -7.46 6.01 -4.96
N VAL A 78 -6.53 6.87 -5.37
CA VAL A 78 -6.84 8.19 -5.91
C VAL A 78 -7.65 8.07 -7.20
N GLN A 79 -7.28 7.18 -8.12
CA GLN A 79 -8.08 6.90 -9.32
C GLN A 79 -9.49 6.42 -8.92
N GLY A 80 -9.59 5.53 -7.94
CA GLY A 80 -10.87 5.09 -7.39
C GLY A 80 -11.69 6.24 -6.81
N ALA A 81 -11.08 7.19 -6.12
CA ALA A 81 -11.75 8.36 -5.55
C ALA A 81 -12.26 9.36 -6.61
N ILE A 82 -11.53 9.48 -7.74
CA ILE A 82 -11.93 10.31 -8.91
C ILE A 82 -13.17 9.71 -9.59
N TYR A 83 -13.17 8.41 -9.85
CA TYR A 83 -14.21 7.76 -10.65
C TYR A 83 -15.40 7.21 -9.86
N THR A 84 -15.33 7.17 -8.52
CA THR A 84 -16.44 6.63 -7.72
C THR A 84 -17.59 7.62 -7.61
N ARG A 85 -18.83 7.13 -7.80
CA ARG A 85 -20.04 7.91 -7.55
C ARG A 85 -20.36 8.09 -6.06
N ASN A 86 -19.80 7.26 -5.19
CA ASN A 86 -20.12 7.26 -3.75
C ASN A 86 -18.87 6.97 -2.91
N ARG A 87 -18.19 8.05 -2.50
CA ARG A 87 -17.00 7.97 -1.65
C ARG A 87 -17.29 7.43 -0.26
N LYS A 88 -18.50 7.67 0.28
CA LYS A 88 -18.88 7.11 1.59
C LYS A 88 -18.91 5.59 1.57
N LYS A 89 -19.50 4.98 0.51
CA LYS A 89 -19.48 3.53 0.34
C LYS A 89 -18.06 3.00 0.06
N TYR A 90 -17.20 3.81 -0.55
CA TYR A 90 -15.81 3.45 -0.78
C TYR A 90 -15.02 3.44 0.55
N ALA A 91 -15.14 4.50 1.34
CA ALA A 91 -14.55 4.59 2.68
C ALA A 91 -15.03 3.47 3.61
N LEU A 92 -16.35 3.20 3.63
CA LEU A 92 -16.90 2.10 4.42
C LEU A 92 -16.30 0.73 4.04
N ARG A 93 -16.10 0.47 2.74
CA ARG A 93 -15.44 -0.79 2.32
C ARG A 93 -14.00 -0.87 2.81
N LEU A 94 -13.21 0.19 2.68
CA LEU A 94 -11.83 0.21 3.17
C LEU A 94 -11.80 -0.01 4.69
N PHE A 95 -12.67 0.67 5.43
CA PHE A 95 -12.78 0.51 6.88
C PHE A 95 -13.17 -0.92 7.28
N LEU A 96 -14.17 -1.53 6.62
CA LEU A 96 -14.55 -2.90 6.92
C LEU A 96 -13.42 -3.89 6.62
N PHE A 97 -12.71 -3.70 5.50
CA PHE A 97 -11.57 -4.56 5.18
C PHE A 97 -10.35 -4.30 6.04
N SER A 98 -10.16 -3.09 6.60
CA SER A 98 -9.13 -2.87 7.62
C SER A 98 -9.39 -3.71 8.87
N LEU A 99 -10.64 -3.76 9.33
CA LEU A 99 -11.02 -4.58 10.49
C LEU A 99 -10.91 -6.09 10.21
N ILE A 100 -11.36 -6.54 9.03
CA ILE A 100 -11.27 -7.96 8.64
C ILE A 100 -9.82 -8.42 8.50
N SER A 101 -8.95 -7.54 8.04
CA SER A 101 -7.55 -7.86 7.77
C SER A 101 -6.65 -7.77 9.00
N GLU A 102 -7.14 -7.24 10.13
CA GLU A 102 -6.31 -7.00 11.31
C GLU A 102 -5.81 -8.32 11.91
N VAL A 103 -6.69 -9.27 12.16
CA VAL A 103 -6.28 -10.57 12.70
C VAL A 103 -5.30 -11.32 11.79
N PRO A 104 -5.54 -11.44 10.46
CA PRO A 104 -4.54 -11.98 9.53
C PRO A 104 -3.19 -11.24 9.56
N PHE A 105 -3.22 -9.90 9.67
CA PHE A 105 -2.03 -9.07 9.70
C PHE A 105 -1.25 -9.30 11.00
N ASP A 106 -1.92 -9.26 12.15
CA ASP A 106 -1.30 -9.48 13.46
C ASP A 106 -0.67 -10.87 13.56
N LEU A 107 -1.37 -11.91 13.10
CA LEU A 107 -0.83 -13.26 13.02
C LEU A 107 0.42 -13.35 12.14
N ALA A 108 0.44 -12.63 11.01
CA ALA A 108 1.57 -12.62 10.09
C ALA A 108 2.78 -11.86 10.67
N CYS A 109 2.54 -10.66 11.22
CA CYS A 109 3.59 -9.74 11.65
C CYS A 109 4.07 -9.99 13.08
N TYR A 110 3.14 -10.27 14.00
CA TYR A 110 3.41 -10.29 15.44
C TYR A 110 3.21 -11.68 16.06
N LYS A 111 2.82 -12.69 15.28
CA LYS A 111 2.56 -14.07 15.75
C LYS A 111 1.50 -14.16 16.87
N THR A 112 0.66 -13.14 16.96
CA THR A 112 -0.46 -13.07 17.91
C THR A 112 -1.72 -12.66 17.16
N PRO A 113 -2.93 -13.09 17.57
CA PRO A 113 -4.16 -12.69 16.90
C PRO A 113 -4.55 -11.23 17.13
N PHE A 114 -3.95 -10.56 18.13
CA PHE A 114 -4.20 -9.15 18.46
C PHE A 114 -2.91 -8.48 18.91
N SER A 115 -2.53 -7.40 18.21
CA SER A 115 -1.43 -6.52 18.57
C SER A 115 -1.85 -5.05 18.42
N ILE A 116 -1.26 -4.19 19.23
CA ILE A 116 -1.39 -2.74 19.13
C ILE A 116 -0.12 -2.08 18.54
N ASP A 117 0.87 -2.90 18.17
CA ASP A 117 2.19 -2.42 17.74
C ASP A 117 2.18 -1.87 16.31
N GLY A 118 1.21 -2.28 15.50
CA GLY A 118 0.98 -1.75 14.17
C GLY A 118 -0.38 -2.15 13.63
N GLN A 119 -0.89 -1.38 12.67
CA GLN A 119 -2.18 -1.60 12.02
C GLN A 119 -1.97 -1.80 10.54
N ASN A 120 -2.76 -2.69 9.91
CA ASN A 120 -2.60 -3.04 8.51
C ASN A 120 -2.80 -1.85 7.54
N VAL A 121 -2.29 -2.00 6.33
CA VAL A 121 -2.27 -0.97 5.27
C VAL A 121 -3.64 -0.41 4.89
N PHE A 122 -4.74 -1.16 5.08
CA PHE A 122 -6.07 -0.65 4.78
C PHE A 122 -6.47 0.52 5.68
N PHE A 123 -5.95 0.61 6.92
CA PHE A 123 -6.16 1.79 7.76
C PHE A 123 -5.48 3.02 7.16
N THR A 124 -4.25 2.92 6.66
CA THR A 124 -3.57 4.01 5.95
C THR A 124 -4.37 4.46 4.73
N LEU A 125 -4.81 3.51 3.90
CA LEU A 125 -5.62 3.79 2.70
C LEU A 125 -6.97 4.42 3.07
N PHE A 126 -7.62 3.97 4.14
CA PHE A 126 -8.87 4.55 4.64
C PHE A 126 -8.68 5.99 5.10
N ILE A 127 -7.69 6.25 5.96
CA ILE A 127 -7.37 7.59 6.46
C ILE A 127 -6.97 8.51 5.31
N GLY A 128 -6.16 8.04 4.37
CA GLY A 128 -5.81 8.76 3.15
C GLY A 128 -7.03 9.13 2.29
N LEU A 129 -8.01 8.23 2.16
CA LEU A 129 -9.26 8.55 1.47
C LEU A 129 -10.07 9.61 2.22
N LEU A 130 -10.08 9.60 3.56
CA LEU A 130 -10.73 10.65 4.35
C LEU A 130 -10.04 12.00 4.14
N ALA A 131 -8.70 12.03 4.04
CA ALA A 131 -7.94 13.25 3.72
C ALA A 131 -8.30 13.81 2.33
N ILE A 132 -8.42 12.95 1.32
CA ILE A 132 -8.95 13.33 -0.01
C ILE A 132 -10.36 13.92 0.11
N CYS A 133 -11.24 13.29 0.88
CA CYS A 133 -12.61 13.80 1.07
C CYS A 133 -12.63 15.17 1.75
N ALA A 134 -11.72 15.43 2.70
CA ALA A 134 -11.59 16.75 3.34
C ALA A 134 -11.13 17.82 2.36
N LEU A 135 -10.10 17.54 1.55
CA LEU A 135 -9.62 18.44 0.50
C LEU A 135 -10.70 18.78 -0.53
N ASP A 136 -11.51 17.81 -0.92
CA ASP A 136 -12.60 18.02 -1.87
C ASP A 136 -13.75 18.81 -1.27
N TYR A 137 -14.12 18.54 -0.01
CA TYR A 137 -15.24 19.19 0.68
C TYR A 137 -14.97 20.66 0.98
N TRP A 138 -13.82 20.99 1.58
CA TRP A 138 -13.45 22.37 1.91
C TRP A 138 -12.71 23.10 0.80
N LYS A 139 -12.44 22.43 -0.32
CA LYS A 139 -11.56 22.82 -1.42
C LYS A 139 -10.08 22.94 -1.03
N GLU A 140 -9.21 22.59 -1.94
CA GLU A 140 -7.76 22.41 -1.72
C GLU A 140 -7.02 23.66 -1.20
N HIS A 141 -7.56 24.84 -1.42
CA HIS A 141 -6.96 26.10 -0.95
C HIS A 141 -7.41 26.50 0.48
N SER A 142 -8.28 25.73 1.13
CA SER A 142 -8.78 26.05 2.46
C SER A 142 -7.80 25.60 3.54
N ILE A 143 -7.47 26.51 4.48
CA ILE A 143 -6.67 26.17 5.67
C ILE A 143 -7.35 25.06 6.51
N LYS A 144 -8.68 24.97 6.50
CA LYS A 144 -9.44 23.92 7.18
C LYS A 144 -9.19 22.56 6.56
N ALA A 145 -9.10 22.48 5.22
CA ALA A 145 -8.78 21.26 4.51
C ALA A 145 -7.39 20.72 4.91
N TRP A 146 -6.39 21.58 4.86
CA TRP A 146 -5.01 21.21 5.24
C TRP A 146 -4.84 20.94 6.73
N GLY A 147 -5.58 21.66 7.59
CA GLY A 147 -5.67 21.35 9.02
C GLY A 147 -6.22 19.95 9.26
N MET A 148 -7.26 19.52 8.54
CA MET A 148 -7.82 18.18 8.63
C MET A 148 -6.84 17.13 8.08
N VAL A 149 -6.13 17.41 6.97
CA VAL A 149 -5.06 16.52 6.45
C VAL A 149 -3.99 16.31 7.51
N ALA A 150 -3.54 17.39 8.17
CA ALA A 150 -2.54 17.28 9.23
C ALA A 150 -3.03 16.41 10.41
N VAL A 151 -4.28 16.64 10.87
CA VAL A 151 -4.89 15.84 11.93
C VAL A 151 -4.96 14.36 11.54
N LEU A 152 -5.38 14.04 10.32
CA LEU A 152 -5.49 12.67 9.83
C LEU A 152 -4.11 12.00 9.66
N ALA A 153 -3.10 12.74 9.19
CA ALA A 153 -1.72 12.24 9.11
C ALA A 153 -1.15 11.93 10.50
N VAL A 154 -1.34 12.83 11.47
CA VAL A 154 -0.94 12.61 12.87
C VAL A 154 -1.70 11.42 13.47
N LEU A 155 -3.00 11.29 13.20
CA LEU A 155 -3.80 10.14 13.65
C LEU A 155 -3.25 8.82 13.10
N ALA A 156 -2.90 8.75 11.81
CA ALA A 156 -2.30 7.57 11.21
C ALA A 156 -0.97 7.19 11.89
N GLN A 157 -0.16 8.19 12.25
CA GLN A 157 1.10 7.98 12.95
C GLN A 157 0.89 7.48 14.38
N ILE A 158 -0.05 8.07 15.13
CA ILE A 158 -0.38 7.66 16.51
C ILE A 158 -0.95 6.24 16.54
N LEU A 159 -1.82 5.90 15.58
CA LEU A 159 -2.38 4.56 15.43
C LEU A 159 -1.36 3.55 14.90
N ARG A 160 -0.15 3.98 14.57
CA ARG A 160 0.91 3.11 14.01
C ARG A 160 0.43 2.34 12.78
N THR A 161 -0.36 3.00 11.92
CA THR A 161 -0.79 2.36 10.67
C THR A 161 0.42 2.12 9.77
N ASP A 162 0.37 1.06 9.00
CA ASP A 162 1.41 0.75 8.01
C ASP A 162 1.65 1.97 7.10
N TYR A 163 2.88 2.40 6.92
CA TYR A 163 3.30 3.68 6.30
C TYR A 163 2.87 4.97 7.03
N GLY A 164 2.11 4.94 8.12
CA GLY A 164 1.81 6.07 9.00
C GLY A 164 1.41 7.37 8.29
N ALA A 165 1.92 8.49 8.81
CA ALA A 165 1.70 9.82 8.24
C ALA A 165 2.26 9.96 6.82
N GLY A 166 3.43 9.34 6.54
CA GLY A 166 4.08 9.39 5.22
C GLY A 166 3.19 8.83 4.13
N GLY A 167 2.55 7.67 4.38
CA GLY A 167 1.62 7.05 3.45
C GLY A 167 0.35 7.86 3.20
N VAL A 168 -0.23 8.47 4.24
CA VAL A 168 -1.38 9.38 4.09
C VAL A 168 -1.01 10.58 3.23
N LEU A 169 0.17 11.17 3.45
CA LEU A 169 0.63 12.32 2.67
C LEU A 169 0.98 11.95 1.23
N LEU A 170 1.49 10.75 0.95
CA LEU A 170 1.66 10.25 -0.42
C LEU A 170 0.33 10.22 -1.19
N ILE A 171 -0.73 9.72 -0.54
CA ILE A 171 -2.08 9.70 -1.12
C ILE A 171 -2.58 11.14 -1.38
N VAL A 172 -2.32 12.06 -0.47
CA VAL A 172 -2.66 13.49 -0.63
C VAL A 172 -1.88 14.10 -1.79
N LEU A 173 -0.58 13.82 -1.93
CA LEU A 173 0.23 14.29 -3.05
C LEU A 173 -0.32 13.76 -4.40
N PHE A 174 -0.68 12.50 -4.48
CA PHE A 174 -1.32 11.94 -5.67
C PHE A 174 -2.67 12.62 -5.99
N TRP A 175 -3.43 13.02 -4.97
CA TRP A 175 -4.68 13.76 -5.16
C TRP A 175 -4.43 15.20 -5.65
N VAL A 176 -3.51 15.91 -5.05
CA VAL A 176 -3.21 17.32 -5.39
C VAL A 176 -2.70 17.41 -6.85
N PHE A 177 -1.77 16.52 -7.20
CA PHE A 177 -1.18 16.49 -8.55
C PHE A 177 -1.89 15.52 -9.52
N ARG A 178 -3.15 15.13 -9.26
CA ARG A 178 -3.87 14.10 -10.04
C ARG A 178 -3.99 14.36 -11.54
N PHE A 179 -3.95 15.64 -11.94
CA PHE A 179 -4.02 16.06 -13.36
C PHE A 179 -2.65 16.47 -13.93
N GLU A 180 -1.59 16.42 -13.14
CA GLU A 180 -0.24 16.82 -13.53
C GLU A 180 0.70 15.60 -13.44
N GLU A 181 0.62 14.73 -14.45
CA GLU A 181 1.29 13.42 -14.42
C GLU A 181 2.78 13.51 -14.08
N LEU A 182 3.53 14.41 -14.73
CA LEU A 182 4.96 14.55 -14.50
C LEU A 182 5.26 15.00 -13.07
N ARG A 183 4.56 16.04 -12.59
CA ARG A 183 4.73 16.53 -11.22
C ARG A 183 4.35 15.49 -10.19
N ARG A 184 3.23 14.80 -10.38
CA ARG A 184 2.78 13.71 -9.52
C ARG A 184 3.87 12.65 -9.38
N ASN A 185 4.45 12.21 -10.49
CA ASN A 185 5.43 11.15 -10.49
C ASN A 185 6.76 11.61 -9.86
N ILE A 186 7.24 12.83 -10.18
CA ILE A 186 8.47 13.36 -9.59
C ILE A 186 8.31 13.61 -8.08
N VAL A 187 7.26 14.33 -7.68
CA VAL A 187 7.03 14.67 -6.28
C VAL A 187 6.75 13.40 -5.46
N GLY A 188 6.00 12.44 -6.02
CA GLY A 188 5.76 11.17 -5.38
C GLY A 188 7.06 10.37 -5.18
N ALA A 189 7.91 10.25 -6.21
CA ALA A 189 9.18 9.54 -6.10
C ALA A 189 10.14 10.18 -5.07
N ILE A 190 10.19 11.50 -5.01
CA ILE A 190 10.95 12.23 -3.99
C ILE A 190 10.36 11.96 -2.59
N TRP A 191 9.03 11.92 -2.47
CA TRP A 191 8.34 11.70 -1.20
C TRP A 191 8.58 10.29 -0.65
N GLU A 192 8.66 9.25 -1.49
CA GLU A 192 9.00 7.89 -1.05
C GLU A 192 10.32 7.88 -0.26
N VAL A 193 11.32 8.59 -0.74
CA VAL A 193 12.66 8.62 -0.13
C VAL A 193 12.74 9.56 1.08
N ILE A 194 12.20 10.79 0.96
CA ILE A 194 12.35 11.83 1.97
C ILE A 194 11.24 11.78 3.02
N GLY A 195 10.00 11.53 2.59
CA GLY A 195 8.80 11.62 3.43
C GLY A 195 8.45 10.31 4.12
N ILE A 196 8.71 9.16 3.48
CA ILE A 196 8.47 7.84 4.07
C ILE A 196 9.77 7.28 4.64
N GLY A 197 10.84 7.27 3.85
CA GLY A 197 12.15 6.87 4.33
C GLY A 197 13.05 6.32 3.22
N VAL A 198 14.37 6.39 3.42
CA VAL A 198 15.36 5.90 2.45
C VAL A 198 15.18 4.40 2.16
N GLN A 199 14.71 3.62 3.13
CA GLN A 199 14.38 2.20 2.97
C GLN A 199 13.26 1.93 1.94
N GLU A 200 12.47 2.95 1.59
CA GLU A 200 11.42 2.88 0.57
C GLU A 200 11.90 3.34 -0.81
N ALA A 201 13.21 3.56 -1.00
CA ALA A 201 13.74 4.09 -2.25
C ALA A 201 13.36 3.26 -3.50
N ALA A 202 13.27 1.94 -3.37
CA ALA A 202 12.82 1.07 -4.47
C ALA A 202 11.36 1.32 -4.89
N ALA A 203 10.52 1.89 -4.01
CA ALA A 203 9.15 2.26 -4.35
C ALA A 203 9.08 3.29 -5.51
N MET A 204 10.16 4.04 -5.76
CA MET A 204 10.26 4.94 -6.91
C MET A 204 10.07 4.20 -8.26
N PHE A 205 10.42 2.93 -8.35
CA PHE A 205 10.21 2.13 -9.57
C PHE A 205 8.72 1.86 -9.85
N ALA A 206 7.82 2.04 -8.88
CA ALA A 206 6.38 1.98 -9.08
C ALA A 206 5.87 3.06 -10.05
N PHE A 207 6.58 4.19 -10.16
CA PHE A 207 6.20 5.25 -11.08
C PHE A 207 6.40 4.87 -12.55
N ILE A 208 7.19 3.84 -12.87
CA ILE A 208 7.31 3.30 -14.23
C ILE A 208 5.97 2.74 -14.72
N PRO A 209 5.37 1.70 -14.09
CA PRO A 209 4.06 1.22 -14.51
C PRO A 209 2.94 2.26 -14.34
N ILE A 210 3.01 3.16 -13.35
CA ILE A 210 2.05 4.26 -13.18
C ILE A 210 2.10 5.24 -14.37
N HIS A 211 3.29 5.54 -14.89
CA HIS A 211 3.43 6.39 -16.09
C HIS A 211 2.73 5.81 -17.32
N PHE A 212 2.74 4.49 -17.46
CA PHE A 212 2.06 3.82 -18.57
C PHE A 212 0.55 3.61 -18.35
N TYR A 213 -0.02 4.13 -17.25
CA TYR A 213 -1.46 4.04 -17.02
C TYR A 213 -2.26 4.80 -18.08
N ASN A 214 -3.26 4.12 -18.66
CA ASN A 214 -4.04 4.63 -19.80
C ASN A 214 -5.40 5.24 -19.42
N GLY A 215 -5.66 5.48 -18.13
CA GLY A 215 -6.95 6.03 -17.66
C GLY A 215 -8.08 5.00 -17.58
N LYS A 216 -7.92 3.78 -18.11
CA LYS A 216 -8.98 2.76 -18.15
C LYS A 216 -8.91 1.82 -16.97
N ARG A 217 -10.09 1.50 -16.43
CA ARG A 217 -10.19 0.54 -15.30
C ARG A 217 -9.72 -0.88 -15.65
N GLY A 218 -9.99 -1.32 -16.88
CA GLY A 218 -9.82 -2.70 -17.29
C GLY A 218 -10.91 -3.64 -16.74
N LYS A 219 -10.90 -4.92 -17.21
CA LYS A 219 -11.83 -5.97 -16.75
C LYS A 219 -11.32 -6.54 -15.45
N GLY A 220 -12.19 -6.68 -14.42
CA GLY A 220 -11.84 -7.30 -13.13
C GLY A 220 -12.88 -7.05 -12.06
N ASN A 221 -12.93 -7.97 -11.09
CA ASN A 221 -13.80 -7.85 -9.92
C ASN A 221 -13.06 -7.12 -8.79
N LYS A 222 -13.65 -6.02 -8.30
CA LYS A 222 -13.07 -5.24 -7.20
C LYS A 222 -12.92 -6.01 -5.89
N TYR A 223 -13.81 -6.97 -5.62
CA TYR A 223 -13.80 -7.72 -4.35
C TYR A 223 -12.66 -8.72 -4.26
N VAL A 224 -12.18 -9.24 -5.40
CA VAL A 224 -11.01 -10.13 -5.43
C VAL A 224 -9.81 -9.47 -4.74
N PHE A 225 -9.57 -8.19 -5.01
CA PHE A 225 -8.44 -7.46 -4.45
C PHE A 225 -8.57 -7.18 -2.95
N TYR A 226 -9.79 -6.94 -2.46
CA TYR A 226 -10.03 -6.76 -1.02
C TYR A 226 -9.87 -8.06 -0.24
N VAL A 227 -10.44 -9.15 -0.75
CA VAL A 227 -10.39 -10.48 -0.10
C VAL A 227 -8.98 -11.08 -0.18
N PHE A 228 -8.26 -10.80 -1.26
CA PHE A 228 -6.91 -11.33 -1.47
C PHE A 228 -5.97 -10.96 -0.31
N TYR A 229 -6.03 -9.73 0.19
CA TYR A 229 -5.10 -9.25 1.23
C TYR A 229 -5.18 -10.09 2.53
N PRO A 230 -6.32 -10.27 3.21
CA PRO A 230 -6.36 -11.11 4.39
C PRO A 230 -6.11 -12.59 4.08
N VAL A 231 -6.56 -13.09 2.94
CA VAL A 231 -6.43 -14.52 2.58
C VAL A 231 -4.98 -14.92 2.35
N HIS A 232 -4.20 -14.13 1.59
CA HIS A 232 -2.81 -14.50 1.33
C HIS A 232 -1.94 -14.45 2.60
N LEU A 233 -2.23 -13.51 3.53
CA LEU A 233 -1.56 -13.49 4.83
C LEU A 233 -1.85 -14.75 5.65
N LEU A 234 -3.11 -15.19 5.69
CA LEU A 234 -3.47 -16.46 6.36
C LEU A 234 -2.78 -17.67 5.70
N ILE A 235 -2.69 -17.68 4.37
CA ILE A 235 -1.96 -18.75 3.64
C ILE A 235 -0.49 -18.75 4.05
N LEU A 236 0.17 -17.59 4.12
CA LEU A 236 1.56 -17.50 4.53
C LEU A 236 1.77 -17.89 6.00
N VAL A 237 0.86 -17.49 6.90
CA VAL A 237 0.86 -17.94 8.31
C VAL A 237 0.71 -19.46 8.39
N TRP A 238 -0.20 -20.04 7.61
CA TRP A 238 -0.37 -21.48 7.54
C TRP A 238 0.88 -22.19 7.01
N ILE A 239 1.48 -21.70 5.90
CA ILE A 239 2.74 -22.23 5.37
C ILE A 239 3.84 -22.16 6.45
N ARG A 240 3.98 -21.00 7.12
CA ARG A 240 4.94 -20.83 8.23
C ARG A 240 4.77 -21.88 9.33
N SER A 241 3.53 -22.26 9.64
CA SER A 241 3.25 -23.26 10.67
C SER A 241 3.62 -24.71 10.27
N LEU A 242 3.85 -24.96 8.97
CA LEU A 242 4.25 -26.27 8.44
C LEU A 242 5.77 -26.41 8.27
N LEU A 243 6.50 -25.29 8.27
CA LEU A 243 7.95 -25.22 8.05
C LEU A 243 8.72 -25.32 9.35
#